data_70b82709eb589f9529dedaadce74a377
#
_entry.id   70b82709eb589f9529dedaadce74a377
#
_cell.length_a   1.000
_cell.length_b   1.000
_cell.length_c   1.000
_cell.angle_alpha   90.00
_cell.angle_beta   90.00
_cell.angle_gamma   90.00
#
_symmetry.space_group_name_H-M   'P 1'
#
loop_
_entity.id
_entity.type
_entity.pdbx_description
1 polymer ?
#
loop_
_entity_poly.entity_id
_entity_poly.type
_entity_poly.pdbx_seq_one_letter_code
_entity_poly.pdbx_strand_id
1 'polypeptide(L)'
;MEKENQIFGIRAIIEAINAGKEIDKVFIQSDAQGELMQELMKAMKKHSINFSYVPVEKLNRLTPNNHQGAVATIAPITFVKLETLVDAVVESGKTPLFLILDQLSDARNFGAIIRTAECTGVDGIIVQKTGSAPVNGDTVKTSAGAVFNVPICKVDHIKDAIFYLQGSGIKTVAATEKTEDTIYTIALNEPVAIIMGSEDRGINPSVLKIVDEKAKLPMFGTIGSLNVSVACGAFLYETVRQRQ
;
A
#
# COMPACT_ATOMS: atom_id res chain seq x y z
N MET A 1 17.05 -7.66 15.86
CA MET A 1 16.59 -8.24 14.57
C MET A 1 16.36 -7.19 13.46
N GLU A 2 16.90 -5.98 13.56
CA GLU A 2 16.63 -4.87 12.61
C GLU A 2 17.75 -4.58 11.59
N LYS A 3 18.81 -5.36 11.58
CA LYS A 3 20.02 -5.05 10.76
C LYS A 3 20.06 -5.72 9.37
N GLU A 4 19.20 -6.68 9.09
CA GLU A 4 19.27 -7.45 7.83
C GLU A 4 18.57 -6.77 6.62
N ASN A 5 17.69 -5.79 6.86
CA ASN A 5 16.92 -5.14 5.79
C ASN A 5 17.43 -3.74 5.44
N GLN A 6 18.72 -3.45 5.64
CA GLN A 6 19.30 -2.15 5.33
C GLN A 6 20.51 -2.28 4.41
N ILE A 7 20.58 -1.37 3.43
CA ILE A 7 21.77 -1.13 2.61
C ILE A 7 22.29 0.26 2.93
N PHE A 8 23.59 0.42 3.11
CA PHE A 8 24.22 1.68 3.39
C PHE A 8 25.38 1.96 2.41
N GLY A 9 25.61 3.24 2.14
CA GLY A 9 26.56 3.71 1.16
C GLY A 9 25.95 3.89 -0.23
N ILE A 10 26.26 5.00 -0.87
CA ILE A 10 25.61 5.46 -2.09
C ILE A 10 25.76 4.44 -3.22
N ARG A 11 26.97 3.93 -3.46
CA ARG A 11 27.21 2.95 -4.55
C ARG A 11 26.49 1.64 -4.31
N ALA A 12 26.47 1.13 -3.09
CA ALA A 12 25.75 -0.10 -2.75
C ALA A 12 24.25 0.02 -2.98
N ILE A 13 23.67 1.20 -2.71
CA ILE A 13 22.26 1.47 -2.97
C ILE A 13 21.99 1.53 -4.47
N ILE A 14 22.83 2.18 -5.26
CA ILE A 14 22.72 2.23 -6.73
C ILE A 14 22.74 0.80 -7.32
N GLU A 15 23.71 -0.01 -6.90
CA GLU A 15 23.81 -1.41 -7.34
C GLU A 15 22.59 -2.24 -6.94
N ALA A 16 22.07 -2.05 -5.74
CA ALA A 16 20.85 -2.73 -5.31
C ALA A 16 19.62 -2.36 -6.15
N ILE A 17 19.48 -1.07 -6.50
CA ILE A 17 18.43 -0.58 -7.39
C ILE A 17 18.58 -1.23 -8.78
N ASN A 18 19.78 -1.21 -9.34
CA ASN A 18 20.05 -1.77 -10.66
C ASN A 18 19.87 -3.31 -10.69
N ALA A 19 20.12 -3.98 -9.57
CA ALA A 19 19.88 -5.41 -9.41
C ALA A 19 18.39 -5.76 -9.14
N GLY A 20 17.47 -4.77 -9.18
CA GLY A 20 16.04 -4.98 -8.98
C GLY A 20 15.63 -5.34 -7.55
N LYS A 21 16.44 -4.97 -6.53
CA LYS A 21 16.05 -5.15 -5.14
C LYS A 21 14.87 -4.24 -4.78
N GLU A 22 13.94 -4.78 -4.00
CA GLU A 22 12.74 -4.06 -3.53
C GLU A 22 13.13 -3.03 -2.45
N ILE A 23 13.54 -1.84 -2.89
CA ILE A 23 13.84 -0.73 -1.99
C ILE A 23 12.53 -0.11 -1.50
N ASP A 24 12.32 -0.14 -0.19
CA ASP A 24 11.16 0.50 0.44
C ASP A 24 11.35 2.02 0.51
N LYS A 25 12.50 2.48 1.04
CA LYS A 25 12.81 3.90 1.19
C LYS A 25 14.29 4.15 1.26
N VAL A 26 14.74 5.30 0.71
CA VAL A 26 16.11 5.79 0.85
C VAL A 26 16.12 7.04 1.74
N PHE A 27 16.95 7.05 2.76
CA PHE A 27 17.25 8.22 3.58
C PHE A 27 18.54 8.85 3.10
N ILE A 28 18.51 10.14 2.81
CA ILE A 28 19.62 10.91 2.25
C ILE A 28 19.96 12.05 3.20
N GLN A 29 21.24 12.27 3.47
CA GLN A 29 21.71 13.39 4.25
C GLN A 29 21.33 14.71 3.55
N SER A 30 20.82 15.67 4.31
CA SER A 30 20.22 16.90 3.77
C SER A 30 21.17 17.78 2.96
N ASP A 31 22.45 17.72 3.25
CA ASP A 31 23.54 18.50 2.63
C ASP A 31 24.45 17.66 1.72
N ALA A 32 24.09 16.39 1.45
CA ALA A 32 24.88 15.51 0.62
C ALA A 32 24.93 16.01 -0.84
N GLN A 33 26.13 16.12 -1.38
CA GLN A 33 26.41 16.59 -2.74
C GLN A 33 27.46 15.68 -3.42
N GLY A 34 27.64 15.85 -4.71
CA GLY A 34 28.66 15.15 -5.52
C GLY A 34 28.06 14.31 -6.64
N GLU A 35 28.91 13.88 -7.55
CA GLU A 35 28.50 13.12 -8.75
C GLU A 35 27.78 11.82 -8.40
N LEU A 36 28.30 11.07 -7.44
CA LEU A 36 27.71 9.81 -7.01
C LEU A 36 26.30 9.98 -6.40
N MET A 37 26.08 11.10 -5.68
CA MET A 37 24.74 11.44 -5.17
C MET A 37 23.77 11.78 -6.30
N GLN A 38 24.24 12.49 -7.34
CA GLN A 38 23.42 12.78 -8.52
C GLN A 38 23.06 11.50 -9.27
N GLU A 39 23.97 10.53 -9.36
CA GLU A 39 23.71 9.21 -9.95
C GLU A 39 22.63 8.46 -9.15
N LEU A 40 22.72 8.45 -7.82
CA LEU A 40 21.71 7.86 -6.94
C LEU A 40 20.35 8.52 -7.16
N MET A 41 20.28 9.84 -7.21
CA MET A 41 19.04 10.58 -7.47
C MET A 41 18.41 10.23 -8.81
N LYS A 42 19.22 10.09 -9.86
CA LYS A 42 18.75 9.64 -11.19
C LYS A 42 18.20 8.22 -11.15
N ALA A 43 18.91 7.30 -10.49
CA ALA A 43 18.45 5.91 -10.33
C ALA A 43 17.14 5.83 -9.56
N MET A 44 17.01 6.53 -8.43
CA MET A 44 15.77 6.57 -7.66
C MET A 44 14.60 7.16 -8.45
N LYS A 45 14.83 8.24 -9.21
CA LYS A 45 13.78 8.83 -10.05
C LYS A 45 13.32 7.87 -11.15
N LYS A 46 14.26 7.19 -11.82
CA LYS A 46 13.96 6.21 -12.88
C LYS A 46 13.09 5.06 -12.38
N HIS A 47 13.31 4.61 -11.15
CA HIS A 47 12.61 3.47 -10.55
C HIS A 47 11.49 3.88 -9.57
N SER A 48 11.13 5.17 -9.53
CA SER A 48 10.07 5.71 -8.64
C SER A 48 10.26 5.34 -7.16
N ILE A 49 11.51 5.37 -6.67
CA ILE A 49 11.85 4.98 -5.31
C ILE A 49 11.61 6.16 -4.36
N ASN A 50 10.92 5.90 -3.25
CA ASN A 50 10.70 6.87 -2.20
C ASN A 50 11.98 7.24 -1.49
N PHE A 51 12.18 8.54 -1.25
CA PHE A 51 13.30 9.02 -0.44
C PHE A 51 12.90 10.17 0.49
N SER A 52 13.73 10.43 1.48
CA SER A 52 13.60 11.59 2.38
C SER A 52 14.97 12.16 2.72
N TYR A 53 15.07 13.48 2.71
CA TYR A 53 16.22 14.15 3.29
C TYR A 53 16.13 14.13 4.81
N VAL A 54 17.24 13.82 5.46
CA VAL A 54 17.31 13.68 6.92
C VAL A 54 18.64 14.23 7.44
N PRO A 55 18.70 14.69 8.71
CA PRO A 55 19.95 15.01 9.39
C PRO A 55 20.85 13.77 9.51
N VAL A 56 22.18 14.00 9.54
CA VAL A 56 23.18 12.92 9.63
C VAL A 56 23.00 12.06 10.89
N GLU A 57 22.54 12.64 11.99
CA GLU A 57 22.26 11.95 13.24
C GLU A 57 21.21 10.85 13.08
N LYS A 58 20.25 11.06 12.17
CA LYS A 58 19.25 10.02 11.85
C LYS A 58 19.90 8.87 11.10
N LEU A 59 20.79 9.12 10.15
CA LEU A 59 21.53 8.07 9.43
C LEU A 59 22.42 7.28 10.39
N ASN A 60 23.13 7.96 11.30
CA ASN A 60 23.97 7.34 12.33
C ASN A 60 23.17 6.44 13.29
N ARG A 61 21.88 6.74 13.53
CA ARG A 61 20.97 5.86 14.30
C ARG A 61 20.52 4.64 13.51
N LEU A 62 20.33 4.79 12.21
CA LEU A 62 19.94 3.69 11.33
C LEU A 62 21.07 2.67 11.19
N THR A 63 22.31 3.12 11.00
CA THR A 63 23.46 2.23 10.89
C THR A 63 24.71 2.85 11.53
N PRO A 64 25.50 2.08 12.29
CA PRO A 64 26.80 2.52 12.79
C PRO A 64 27.91 2.48 11.73
N ASN A 65 27.63 1.91 10.55
CA ASN A 65 28.59 1.74 9.48
C ASN A 65 28.72 3.03 8.64
N ASN A 66 29.78 3.12 7.82
CA ASN A 66 29.98 4.26 6.94
C ASN A 66 28.90 4.31 5.84
N HIS A 67 27.89 5.12 6.05
CA HIS A 67 26.73 5.26 5.16
C HIS A 67 26.97 6.26 4.01
N GLN A 68 28.06 7.03 4.01
CA GLN A 68 28.38 7.99 2.94
C GLN A 68 27.24 8.98 2.59
N GLY A 69 26.38 9.30 3.55
CA GLY A 69 25.23 10.18 3.37
C GLY A 69 23.94 9.49 2.83
N ALA A 70 23.91 8.15 2.71
CA ALA A 70 22.72 7.44 2.27
C ALA A 70 22.54 6.08 2.95
N VAL A 71 21.30 5.78 3.35
CA VAL A 71 20.84 4.47 3.87
C VAL A 71 19.53 4.11 3.21
N ALA A 72 19.41 2.89 2.69
CA ALA A 72 18.18 2.35 2.12
C ALA A 72 17.61 1.25 3.03
N THR A 73 16.29 1.17 3.11
CA THR A 73 15.56 0.04 3.69
C THR A 73 15.02 -0.83 2.58
N ILE A 74 15.13 -2.16 2.73
CA ILE A 74 14.61 -3.15 1.78
C ILE A 74 13.26 -3.63 2.31
N ALA A 75 12.27 -3.77 1.43
CA ALA A 75 11.01 -4.40 1.80
C ALA A 75 11.23 -5.90 2.09
N PRO A 76 10.60 -6.46 3.13
CA PRO A 76 10.74 -7.87 3.47
C PRO A 76 9.97 -8.81 2.52
N ILE A 77 9.26 -8.26 1.55
CA ILE A 77 8.43 -8.97 0.55
C ILE A 77 8.78 -8.53 -0.86
N THR A 78 8.43 -9.34 -1.83
CA THR A 78 8.41 -8.96 -3.25
C THR A 78 7.01 -8.46 -3.63
N PHE A 79 6.93 -7.30 -4.28
CA PHE A 79 5.67 -6.77 -4.80
C PHE A 79 5.30 -7.46 -6.12
N VAL A 80 4.01 -7.73 -6.29
CA VAL A 80 3.48 -8.39 -7.49
C VAL A 80 3.01 -7.33 -8.49
N LYS A 81 3.11 -7.62 -9.77
CA LYS A 81 2.51 -6.78 -10.81
C LYS A 81 1.00 -6.92 -10.80
N LEU A 82 0.30 -5.80 -10.95
CA LEU A 82 -1.17 -5.76 -10.87
C LEU A 82 -1.80 -6.70 -11.91
N GLU A 83 -1.38 -6.58 -13.16
CA GLU A 83 -1.93 -7.34 -14.28
C GLU A 83 -1.77 -8.84 -14.03
N THR A 84 -0.56 -9.27 -13.67
CA THR A 84 -0.27 -10.68 -13.39
C THR A 84 -1.13 -11.25 -12.27
N LEU A 85 -1.36 -10.45 -11.21
CA LEU A 85 -2.18 -10.90 -10.08
C LEU A 85 -3.65 -10.97 -10.46
N VAL A 86 -4.18 -9.93 -11.09
CA VAL A 86 -5.61 -9.86 -11.47
C VAL A 86 -5.95 -10.97 -12.45
N ASP A 87 -5.14 -11.17 -13.48
CA ASP A 87 -5.35 -12.21 -14.49
C ASP A 87 -5.36 -13.60 -13.83
N ALA A 88 -4.37 -13.89 -12.97
CA ALA A 88 -4.29 -15.17 -12.27
C ALA A 88 -5.51 -15.41 -11.34
N VAL A 89 -6.03 -14.38 -10.67
CA VAL A 89 -7.22 -14.50 -9.81
C VAL A 89 -8.47 -14.73 -10.64
N VAL A 90 -8.65 -13.99 -11.73
CA VAL A 90 -9.81 -14.15 -12.65
C VAL A 90 -9.79 -15.54 -13.30
N GLU A 91 -8.63 -15.99 -13.79
CA GLU A 91 -8.46 -17.32 -14.39
C GLU A 91 -8.70 -18.48 -13.41
N SER A 92 -8.49 -18.24 -12.09
CA SER A 92 -8.72 -19.26 -11.07
C SER A 92 -10.17 -19.67 -10.89
N GLY A 93 -11.13 -18.90 -11.43
CA GLY A 93 -12.57 -19.13 -11.30
C GLY A 93 -13.14 -18.75 -9.93
N LYS A 94 -12.35 -18.17 -9.02
CA LYS A 94 -12.84 -17.60 -7.77
C LYS A 94 -13.58 -16.29 -8.01
N THR A 95 -14.42 -15.88 -7.07
CA THR A 95 -15.01 -14.55 -7.05
C THR A 95 -13.98 -13.57 -6.49
N PRO A 96 -13.35 -12.71 -7.32
CA PRO A 96 -12.27 -11.83 -6.88
C PRO A 96 -12.65 -10.89 -5.73
N LEU A 97 -11.73 -10.68 -4.79
CA LEU A 97 -11.81 -9.67 -3.74
C LEU A 97 -10.48 -8.93 -3.65
N PHE A 98 -10.45 -7.70 -4.12
CA PHE A 98 -9.28 -6.82 -4.02
C PHE A 98 -9.51 -5.68 -3.03
N LEU A 99 -8.42 -5.14 -2.51
CA LEU A 99 -8.43 -3.97 -1.63
C LEU A 99 -7.48 -2.91 -2.19
N ILE A 100 -7.99 -1.70 -2.40
CA ILE A 100 -7.21 -0.55 -2.83
C ILE A 100 -7.08 0.42 -1.64
N LEU A 101 -5.86 0.84 -1.33
CA LEU A 101 -5.58 1.79 -0.26
C LEU A 101 -5.07 3.10 -0.87
N ASP A 102 -5.95 4.09 -0.91
CA ASP A 102 -5.64 5.41 -1.46
C ASP A 102 -5.05 6.32 -0.38
N GLN A 103 -3.78 6.70 -0.53
CA GLN A 103 -3.05 7.61 0.36
C GLN A 103 -2.91 7.15 1.82
N LEU A 104 -3.06 5.88 2.11
CA LEU A 104 -2.81 5.33 3.45
C LEU A 104 -1.30 5.33 3.74
N SER A 105 -0.85 6.13 4.71
CA SER A 105 0.58 6.32 5.04
C SER A 105 1.01 5.76 6.39
N ASP A 106 0.08 5.42 7.27
CA ASP A 106 0.38 4.85 8.60
C ASP A 106 0.66 3.35 8.51
N ALA A 107 1.87 2.93 8.94
CA ALA A 107 2.31 1.53 8.88
C ALA A 107 1.54 0.61 9.83
N ARG A 108 1.00 1.13 10.96
CA ARG A 108 0.24 0.33 11.92
C ARG A 108 -1.15 0.01 11.38
N ASN A 109 -1.83 1.02 10.82
CA ASN A 109 -3.11 0.81 10.14
C ASN A 109 -2.93 -0.11 8.94
N PHE A 110 -1.87 0.07 8.16
CA PHE A 110 -1.56 -0.81 7.04
C PHE A 110 -1.38 -2.26 7.48
N GLY A 111 -0.58 -2.51 8.52
CA GLY A 111 -0.40 -3.87 9.05
C GLY A 111 -1.71 -4.48 9.59
N ALA A 112 -2.54 -3.71 10.30
CA ALA A 112 -3.83 -4.17 10.78
C ALA A 112 -4.80 -4.53 9.63
N ILE A 113 -4.80 -3.72 8.56
CA ILE A 113 -5.57 -3.98 7.34
C ILE A 113 -5.09 -5.24 6.65
N ILE A 114 -3.78 -5.43 6.46
CA ILE A 114 -3.21 -6.65 5.86
C ILE A 114 -3.63 -7.90 6.65
N ARG A 115 -3.61 -7.83 7.99
CA ARG A 115 -4.05 -8.94 8.84
C ARG A 115 -5.52 -9.28 8.60
N THR A 116 -6.38 -8.27 8.54
CA THR A 116 -7.81 -8.48 8.27
C THR A 116 -8.04 -8.99 6.85
N ALA A 117 -7.32 -8.47 5.88
CA ALA A 117 -7.37 -8.90 4.48
C ALA A 117 -7.04 -10.39 4.32
N GLU A 118 -6.00 -10.87 5.02
CA GLU A 118 -5.65 -12.29 5.05
C GLU A 118 -6.78 -13.14 5.63
N CYS A 119 -7.30 -12.74 6.79
CA CYS A 119 -8.39 -13.45 7.47
C CYS A 119 -9.70 -13.50 6.65
N THR A 120 -9.92 -12.56 5.74
CA THR A 120 -11.13 -12.45 4.92
C THR A 120 -10.95 -12.93 3.48
N GLY A 121 -9.77 -13.46 3.15
CA GLY A 121 -9.48 -14.04 1.84
C GLY A 121 -9.35 -13.02 0.73
N VAL A 122 -8.83 -11.82 1.01
CA VAL A 122 -8.49 -10.82 -0.01
C VAL A 122 -7.41 -11.37 -0.93
N ASP A 123 -7.63 -11.35 -2.23
CA ASP A 123 -6.71 -11.90 -3.24
C ASP A 123 -5.50 -10.98 -3.49
N GLY A 124 -5.63 -9.69 -3.18
CA GLY A 124 -4.51 -8.76 -3.27
C GLY A 124 -4.82 -7.35 -2.78
N ILE A 125 -3.77 -6.68 -2.30
CA ILE A 125 -3.83 -5.29 -1.86
C ILE A 125 -3.07 -4.41 -2.85
N ILE A 126 -3.69 -3.31 -3.27
CA ILE A 126 -3.13 -2.38 -4.25
C ILE A 126 -2.84 -1.06 -3.54
N VAL A 127 -1.61 -0.60 -3.62
CA VAL A 127 -1.14 0.66 -3.04
C VAL A 127 -0.38 1.48 -4.07
N GLN A 128 -0.29 2.78 -3.87
CA GLN A 128 0.54 3.64 -4.71
C GLN A 128 2.02 3.48 -4.37
N LYS A 129 2.93 3.56 -5.35
CA LYS A 129 4.39 3.49 -5.14
C LYS A 129 4.89 4.61 -4.22
N THR A 130 4.29 5.81 -4.35
CA THR A 130 4.67 7.00 -3.58
C THR A 130 3.54 7.41 -2.64
N GLY A 131 3.89 7.80 -1.41
CA GLY A 131 2.92 8.29 -0.42
C GLY A 131 2.12 7.21 0.31
N SER A 132 2.34 5.93 0.03
CA SER A 132 1.76 4.81 0.78
C SER A 132 2.61 4.42 1.99
N ALA A 133 2.00 3.68 2.92
CA ALA A 133 2.68 3.14 4.07
C ALA A 133 3.82 2.19 3.66
N PRO A 134 4.97 2.23 4.37
CA PRO A 134 6.07 1.32 4.10
C PRO A 134 5.73 -0.11 4.49
N VAL A 135 6.33 -1.08 3.79
CA VAL A 135 6.35 -2.48 4.22
C VAL A 135 7.68 -2.75 4.92
N ASN A 136 7.68 -2.65 6.23
CA ASN A 136 8.87 -2.78 7.08
C ASN A 136 8.61 -3.69 8.29
N GLY A 137 9.54 -3.73 9.25
CA GLY A 137 9.42 -4.54 10.46
C GLY A 137 8.16 -4.22 11.30
N ASP A 138 7.74 -2.96 11.35
CA ASP A 138 6.49 -2.56 12.03
C ASP A 138 5.26 -3.13 11.32
N THR A 139 5.24 -3.10 9.99
CA THR A 139 4.17 -3.71 9.18
C THR A 139 4.12 -5.22 9.38
N VAL A 140 5.29 -5.91 9.40
CA VAL A 140 5.37 -7.35 9.69
C VAL A 140 4.79 -7.66 11.06
N LYS A 141 5.17 -6.88 12.08
CA LYS A 141 4.71 -7.07 13.45
C LYS A 141 3.21 -6.82 13.60
N THR A 142 2.70 -5.71 13.07
CA THR A 142 1.29 -5.32 13.20
C THR A 142 0.36 -6.19 12.37
N SER A 143 0.84 -6.74 11.24
CA SER A 143 0.10 -7.74 10.46
C SER A 143 0.17 -9.15 11.05
N ALA A 144 0.92 -9.37 12.13
CA ALA A 144 1.20 -10.70 12.71
C ALA A 144 1.75 -11.69 11.64
N GLY A 145 2.53 -11.18 10.68
CA GLY A 145 3.11 -11.99 9.59
C GLY A 145 2.20 -12.19 8.37
N ALA A 146 0.95 -11.74 8.39
CA ALA A 146 0.03 -11.86 7.26
C ALA A 146 0.55 -11.18 5.98
N VAL A 147 1.45 -10.20 6.12
CA VAL A 147 2.11 -9.52 4.99
C VAL A 147 2.89 -10.49 4.07
N PHE A 148 3.27 -11.66 4.54
CA PHE A 148 3.94 -12.67 3.72
C PHE A 148 2.96 -13.55 2.92
N ASN A 149 1.67 -13.52 3.25
CA ASN A 149 0.65 -14.36 2.66
C ASN A 149 -0.23 -13.61 1.65
N VAL A 150 -0.46 -12.30 1.88
CA VAL A 150 -1.31 -11.47 1.01
C VAL A 150 -0.47 -10.79 -0.05
N PRO A 151 -0.73 -11.01 -1.36
CA PRO A 151 -0.03 -10.30 -2.43
C PRO A 151 -0.26 -8.79 -2.34
N ILE A 152 0.82 -8.01 -2.49
CA ILE A 152 0.75 -6.55 -2.51
C ILE A 152 1.27 -6.04 -3.86
N CYS A 153 0.47 -5.22 -4.54
CA CYS A 153 0.82 -4.55 -5.78
C CYS A 153 1.15 -3.08 -5.51
N LYS A 154 2.24 -2.60 -6.08
CA LYS A 154 2.58 -1.17 -6.12
C LYS A 154 2.34 -0.61 -7.52
N VAL A 155 1.46 0.39 -7.62
CA VAL A 155 1.12 1.05 -8.89
C VAL A 155 1.57 2.51 -8.90
N ASP A 156 1.81 3.07 -10.05
CA ASP A 156 2.18 4.49 -10.18
C ASP A 156 0.97 5.39 -9.89
N HIS A 157 -0.20 5.01 -10.40
CA HIS A 157 -1.45 5.75 -10.16
C HIS A 157 -2.60 4.79 -9.82
N ILE A 158 -3.31 5.07 -8.73
CA ILE A 158 -4.48 4.29 -8.29
C ILE A 158 -5.58 4.25 -9.37
N LYS A 159 -5.74 5.33 -10.15
CA LYS A 159 -6.76 5.37 -11.21
C LYS A 159 -6.51 4.35 -12.31
N ASP A 160 -5.26 4.11 -12.68
CA ASP A 160 -4.93 3.12 -13.70
C ASP A 160 -5.29 1.71 -13.20
N ALA A 161 -5.04 1.44 -11.92
CA ALA A 161 -5.46 0.18 -11.28
C ALA A 161 -6.99 0.02 -11.26
N ILE A 162 -7.74 1.07 -10.97
CA ILE A 162 -9.21 1.06 -11.00
C ILE A 162 -9.71 0.73 -12.41
N PHE A 163 -9.21 1.41 -13.43
CA PHE A 163 -9.61 1.14 -14.82
C PHE A 163 -9.24 -0.29 -15.27
N TYR A 164 -8.09 -0.80 -14.83
CA TYR A 164 -7.71 -2.17 -15.13
C TYR A 164 -8.66 -3.20 -14.49
N LEU A 165 -9.00 -3.01 -13.20
CA LEU A 165 -9.95 -3.86 -12.49
C LEU A 165 -11.34 -3.83 -13.13
N GLN A 166 -11.85 -2.64 -13.43
CA GLN A 166 -13.14 -2.47 -14.13
C GLN A 166 -13.14 -3.16 -15.50
N GLY A 167 -12.05 -2.99 -16.27
CA GLY A 167 -11.86 -3.66 -17.56
C GLY A 167 -11.79 -5.19 -17.45
N SER A 168 -11.41 -5.71 -16.27
CA SER A 168 -11.39 -7.15 -15.94
C SER A 168 -12.70 -7.65 -15.33
N GLY A 169 -13.77 -6.84 -15.32
CA GLY A 169 -15.09 -7.21 -14.78
C GLY A 169 -15.18 -7.18 -13.26
N ILE A 170 -14.27 -6.47 -12.58
CA ILE A 170 -14.24 -6.33 -11.13
C ILE A 170 -14.81 -4.96 -10.75
N LYS A 171 -15.97 -4.98 -10.08
CA LYS A 171 -16.66 -3.78 -9.61
C LYS A 171 -15.83 -3.04 -8.55
N THR A 172 -15.78 -1.73 -8.61
CA THR A 172 -15.05 -0.89 -7.68
C THR A 172 -16.00 -0.16 -6.73
N VAL A 173 -15.79 -0.34 -5.42
CA VAL A 173 -16.64 0.22 -4.36
C VAL A 173 -15.81 1.11 -3.43
N ALA A 174 -16.12 2.40 -3.37
CA ALA A 174 -15.47 3.34 -2.47
C ALA A 174 -16.14 3.38 -1.09
N ALA A 175 -15.37 3.11 -0.04
CA ALA A 175 -15.80 3.27 1.35
C ALA A 175 -15.71 4.77 1.73
N THR A 176 -16.84 5.46 1.72
CA THR A 176 -16.88 6.92 1.96
C THR A 176 -18.22 7.35 2.55
N GLU A 177 -18.19 8.35 3.41
CA GLU A 177 -19.38 9.00 3.98
C GLU A 177 -20.14 9.87 2.94
N LYS A 178 -19.53 10.11 1.76
CA LYS A 178 -20.08 10.99 0.70
C LYS A 178 -21.09 10.27 -0.19
N THR A 179 -21.98 9.51 0.40
CA THR A 179 -23.08 8.78 -0.27
C THR A 179 -24.22 8.52 0.71
N GLU A 180 -25.42 8.27 0.18
CA GLU A 180 -26.55 7.80 0.98
C GLU A 180 -26.59 6.27 1.11
N ASP A 181 -25.99 5.55 0.17
CA ASP A 181 -25.95 4.11 0.18
C ASP A 181 -25.10 3.56 1.32
N THR A 182 -25.63 2.59 2.02
CA THR A 182 -24.91 1.90 3.10
C THR A 182 -24.27 0.61 2.58
N ILE A 183 -23.26 0.12 3.27
CA ILE A 183 -22.63 -1.16 2.99
C ILE A 183 -23.64 -2.32 2.92
N TYR A 184 -24.80 -2.19 3.58
CA TYR A 184 -25.83 -3.22 3.64
C TYR A 184 -26.78 -3.21 2.44
N THR A 185 -26.76 -2.14 1.61
CA THR A 185 -27.67 -1.97 0.46
C THR A 185 -26.99 -2.22 -0.88
N ILE A 186 -25.68 -2.46 -0.89
CA ILE A 186 -24.92 -2.74 -2.11
C ILE A 186 -24.54 -4.22 -2.22
N ALA A 187 -24.38 -4.71 -3.44
CA ALA A 187 -23.94 -6.08 -3.69
C ALA A 187 -22.42 -6.21 -3.58
N LEU A 188 -21.96 -7.08 -2.68
CA LEU A 188 -20.54 -7.42 -2.46
C LEU A 188 -20.25 -8.92 -2.69
N ASN A 189 -21.23 -9.68 -3.14
CA ASN A 189 -21.11 -11.11 -3.44
C ASN A 189 -20.58 -11.41 -4.85
N GLU A 190 -20.32 -10.40 -5.64
CA GLU A 190 -19.74 -10.44 -6.99
C GLU A 190 -18.24 -10.08 -6.97
N PRO A 191 -17.50 -10.15 -8.11
CA PRO A 191 -16.14 -9.64 -8.20
C PRO A 191 -16.04 -8.18 -7.77
N VAL A 192 -15.28 -7.89 -6.71
CA VAL A 192 -15.24 -6.53 -6.13
C VAL A 192 -13.85 -6.11 -5.69
N ALA A 193 -13.53 -4.83 -5.87
CA ALA A 193 -12.41 -4.14 -5.27
C ALA A 193 -12.91 -3.02 -4.35
N ILE A 194 -12.63 -3.15 -3.05
CA ILE A 194 -12.99 -2.15 -2.05
C ILE A 194 -11.89 -1.11 -1.97
N ILE A 195 -12.25 0.17 -1.97
CA ILE A 195 -11.32 1.29 -1.91
C ILE A 195 -11.45 1.98 -0.56
N MET A 196 -10.34 2.04 0.18
CA MET A 196 -10.24 2.74 1.46
C MET A 196 -9.35 3.97 1.29
N GLY A 197 -9.74 5.08 1.89
CA GLY A 197 -8.95 6.32 1.90
C GLY A 197 -8.07 6.45 3.14
N SER A 198 -7.30 7.55 3.20
CA SER A 198 -6.56 7.94 4.41
C SER A 198 -7.49 8.47 5.50
N GLU A 199 -7.04 8.41 6.76
CA GLU A 199 -7.81 8.92 7.91
C GLU A 199 -8.07 10.42 7.84
N ASP A 200 -7.10 11.20 7.35
CA ASP A 200 -7.20 12.67 7.34
C ASP A 200 -7.97 13.22 6.13
N ARG A 201 -7.82 12.61 4.95
CA ARG A 201 -8.31 13.16 3.67
C ARG A 201 -9.39 12.30 3.02
N GLY A 202 -9.58 11.09 3.51
CA GLY A 202 -10.44 10.10 2.86
C GLY A 202 -9.88 9.66 1.50
N ILE A 203 -10.77 9.26 0.62
CA ILE A 203 -10.45 8.89 -0.77
C ILE A 203 -10.33 10.15 -1.62
N ASN A 204 -9.34 10.19 -2.50
CA ASN A 204 -9.11 11.30 -3.42
C ASN A 204 -10.38 11.59 -4.24
N PRO A 205 -10.82 12.86 -4.32
CA PRO A 205 -12.02 13.22 -5.09
C PRO A 205 -12.00 12.79 -6.56
N SER A 206 -10.81 12.70 -7.17
CA SER A 206 -10.68 12.22 -8.54
C SER A 206 -10.86 10.70 -8.67
N VAL A 207 -10.62 9.93 -7.60
CA VAL A 207 -10.92 8.49 -7.50
C VAL A 207 -12.42 8.29 -7.30
N LEU A 208 -13.06 9.07 -6.41
CA LEU A 208 -14.50 9.01 -6.18
C LEU A 208 -15.37 9.29 -7.42
N LYS A 209 -14.79 9.91 -8.46
CA LYS A 209 -15.50 10.19 -9.73
C LYS A 209 -15.54 9.03 -10.71
N ILE A 210 -14.65 8.05 -10.53
CA ILE A 210 -14.45 6.95 -11.50
C ILE A 210 -14.83 5.57 -10.96
N VAL A 211 -15.13 5.47 -9.65
CA VAL A 211 -15.59 4.23 -9.03
C VAL A 211 -17.04 3.91 -9.44
N ASP A 212 -17.40 2.64 -9.49
CA ASP A 212 -18.73 2.17 -9.89
C ASP A 212 -19.76 2.48 -8.80
N GLU A 213 -19.43 2.23 -7.54
CA GLU A 213 -20.32 2.43 -6.40
C GLU A 213 -19.59 3.09 -5.21
N LYS A 214 -20.39 3.64 -4.31
CA LYS A 214 -19.95 4.22 -3.05
C LYS A 214 -20.82 3.68 -1.94
N ALA A 215 -20.23 3.40 -0.79
CA ALA A 215 -21.00 2.96 0.37
C ALA A 215 -20.41 3.55 1.65
N LYS A 216 -21.29 3.80 2.63
CA LYS A 216 -20.93 4.25 3.98
C LYS A 216 -21.24 3.19 5.02
N LEU A 217 -20.53 3.25 6.14
CA LEU A 217 -20.95 2.60 7.37
C LEU A 217 -21.91 3.53 8.10
N PRO A 218 -23.09 3.04 8.57
CA PRO A 218 -23.99 3.86 9.37
C PRO A 218 -23.32 4.29 10.68
N MET A 219 -23.37 5.57 10.99
CA MET A 219 -22.82 6.15 12.20
C MET A 219 -23.97 6.68 13.06
N PHE A 220 -24.04 6.25 14.33
CA PHE A 220 -25.12 6.61 15.26
C PHE A 220 -24.65 7.52 16.40
N GLY A 221 -23.35 7.76 16.49
CA GLY A 221 -22.72 8.60 17.49
C GLY A 221 -22.41 10.01 16.98
N THR A 222 -21.69 10.77 17.81
CA THR A 222 -21.23 12.14 17.47
C THR A 222 -19.91 12.15 16.70
N ILE A 223 -19.15 11.06 16.73
CA ILE A 223 -17.88 10.93 15.99
C ILE A 223 -18.20 10.59 14.54
N GLY A 224 -17.65 11.38 13.62
CA GLY A 224 -17.99 11.30 12.19
C GLY A 224 -17.28 10.20 11.39
N SER A 225 -16.27 9.52 11.95
CA SER A 225 -15.52 8.49 11.24
C SER A 225 -14.96 7.42 12.18
N LEU A 226 -14.77 6.22 11.66
CA LEU A 226 -14.01 5.15 12.30
C LEU A 226 -12.53 5.23 11.90
N ASN A 227 -11.67 4.63 12.73
CA ASN A 227 -10.32 4.30 12.30
C ASN A 227 -10.38 3.48 10.99
N VAL A 228 -9.49 3.77 10.04
CA VAL A 228 -9.53 3.17 8.69
C VAL A 228 -9.40 1.65 8.72
N SER A 229 -8.60 1.07 9.62
CA SER A 229 -8.46 -0.39 9.71
C SER A 229 -9.72 -1.06 10.26
N VAL A 230 -10.45 -0.38 11.15
CA VAL A 230 -11.74 -0.84 11.68
C VAL A 230 -12.81 -0.77 10.59
N ALA A 231 -12.90 0.36 9.87
CA ALA A 231 -13.82 0.53 8.76
C ALA A 231 -13.56 -0.52 7.65
N CYS A 232 -12.29 -0.74 7.30
CA CYS A 232 -11.88 -1.76 6.35
C CYS A 232 -12.34 -3.15 6.78
N GLY A 233 -12.16 -3.50 8.07
CA GLY A 233 -12.64 -4.76 8.62
C GLY A 233 -14.15 -4.95 8.46
N ALA A 234 -14.93 -3.89 8.72
CA ALA A 234 -16.39 -3.94 8.55
C ALA A 234 -16.79 -4.20 7.10
N PHE A 235 -16.16 -3.52 6.13
CA PHE A 235 -16.41 -3.76 4.70
C PHE A 235 -16.02 -5.18 4.27
N LEU A 236 -14.86 -5.66 4.68
CA LEU A 236 -14.39 -7.00 4.31
C LEU A 236 -15.27 -8.10 4.91
N TYR A 237 -15.67 -7.99 6.18
CA TYR A 237 -16.55 -8.97 6.80
C TYR A 237 -17.98 -8.93 6.29
N GLU A 238 -18.49 -7.77 5.86
CA GLU A 238 -19.77 -7.71 5.15
C GLU A 238 -19.66 -8.41 3.79
N THR A 239 -18.55 -8.25 3.07
CA THR A 239 -18.29 -9.02 1.85
C THR A 239 -18.30 -10.53 2.11
N VAL A 240 -17.61 -10.97 3.17
CA VAL A 240 -17.61 -12.40 3.58
C VAL A 240 -19.03 -12.87 3.89
N ARG A 241 -19.82 -12.08 4.66
CA ARG A 241 -21.21 -12.44 4.99
C ARG A 241 -22.07 -12.60 3.75
N GLN A 242 -21.92 -11.73 2.74
CA GLN A 242 -22.72 -11.83 1.51
C GLN A 242 -22.29 -12.97 0.59
N ARG A 243 -21.09 -13.52 0.77
CA ARG A 243 -20.54 -14.64 -0.03
C ARG A 243 -20.77 -16.02 0.61
N GLN A 244 -21.30 -16.07 1.83
CA GLN A 244 -21.71 -17.29 2.52
C GLN A 244 -23.17 -17.62 2.23
#